data_cd0e3521463dd9fb7dfb3992708952a1
#
_entry.id   cd0e3521463dd9fb7dfb3992708952a1
#
_cell.length_a   1.000
_cell.length_b   1.000
_cell.length_c   1.000
_cell.angle_alpha   90.00
_cell.angle_beta   90.00
_cell.angle_gamma   90.00
#
_symmetry.space_group_name_H-M   'P 1'
#
loop_
_entity.id
_entity.type
_entity.pdbx_description
1 polymer ?
#
loop_
_entity_poly.entity_id
_entity_poly.type
_entity_poly.pdbx_seq_one_letter_code
_entity_poly.pdbx_strand_id
1 'polypeptide(L)'
;MYKRQIKVLLVCPYDLDHHGGVQNQVKLLKNGLVNKGINTKILGPSSYDYDIGKSVKIPFNGSQNPINFFPSKKIINEAISWADVIHVHEPFMPFFFWRLHTKKKIIVTHHANIGNFIKACLKILYLFTRNKKLYSTAVSSEALNLSLIHI
;
A
#
# COMPACT_ATOMS: atom_id res chain seq x y z
N MET A 1 -17.88 18.02 22.71
CA MET A 1 -18.02 16.84 21.83
C MET A 1 -16.62 16.49 21.28
N TYR A 2 -15.94 15.48 21.82
CA TYR A 2 -14.61 15.08 21.32
C TYR A 2 -14.76 14.50 19.91
N LYS A 3 -14.23 15.18 18.88
CA LYS A 3 -14.13 14.60 17.54
C LYS A 3 -13.24 13.38 17.61
N ARG A 4 -13.79 12.20 17.32
CA ARG A 4 -13.00 10.96 17.20
C ARG A 4 -11.86 11.17 16.20
N GLN A 5 -10.63 10.97 16.64
CA GLN A 5 -9.45 11.11 15.80
C GLN A 5 -9.43 10.03 14.72
N ILE A 6 -9.28 10.43 13.46
CA ILE A 6 -9.19 9.50 12.32
C ILE A 6 -7.90 8.69 12.43
N LYS A 7 -8.01 7.38 12.18
CA LYS A 7 -6.89 6.43 12.16
C LYS A 7 -6.55 6.05 10.72
N VAL A 8 -5.34 6.36 10.28
CA VAL A 8 -4.84 6.09 8.94
C VAL A 8 -3.80 4.96 8.99
N LEU A 9 -4.02 3.92 8.19
CA LEU A 9 -3.07 2.85 7.98
C LEU A 9 -2.39 3.04 6.63
N LEU A 10 -1.08 3.32 6.64
CA LEU A 10 -0.25 3.31 5.44
C LEU A 10 0.25 1.89 5.19
N VAL A 11 0.09 1.40 3.97
CA VAL A 11 0.51 0.05 3.59
C VAL A 11 1.67 0.15 2.61
N CYS A 12 2.84 -0.37 3.01
CA CYS A 12 4.04 -0.44 2.20
C CYS A 12 4.36 -1.91 1.87
N PRO A 13 4.42 -2.32 0.59
CA PRO A 13 4.74 -3.70 0.23
C PRO A 13 6.24 -4.01 0.37
N TYR A 14 7.08 -2.97 0.44
CA TYR A 14 8.53 -3.08 0.50
C TYR A 14 9.05 -2.99 1.93
N ASP A 15 10.18 -3.66 2.16
CA ASP A 15 10.88 -3.64 3.44
C ASP A 15 11.32 -2.22 3.83
N LEU A 16 10.86 -1.77 4.98
CA LEU A 16 11.08 -0.40 5.47
C LEU A 16 12.51 -0.15 5.97
N ASP A 17 13.29 -1.19 6.25
CA ASP A 17 14.71 -1.04 6.60
C ASP A 17 15.60 -0.79 5.38
N HIS A 18 15.07 -0.99 4.16
CA HIS A 18 15.78 -0.69 2.92
C HIS A 18 15.45 0.71 2.42
N HIS A 19 16.46 1.37 1.84
CA HIS A 19 16.27 2.66 1.19
C HIS A 19 15.57 2.49 -0.16
N GLY A 20 14.54 3.29 -0.41
CA GLY A 20 13.79 3.30 -1.66
C GLY A 20 12.80 4.46 -1.72
N GLY A 21 12.43 4.87 -2.93
CA GLY A 21 11.52 6.01 -3.14
C GLY A 21 10.16 5.81 -2.46
N VAL A 22 9.57 4.61 -2.59
CA VAL A 22 8.28 4.28 -1.97
C VAL A 22 8.36 4.27 -0.45
N GLN A 23 9.41 3.62 0.12
CA GLN A 23 9.62 3.57 1.56
C GLN A 23 9.80 4.96 2.17
N ASN A 24 10.63 5.80 1.52
CA ASN A 24 10.84 7.18 1.96
C ASN A 24 9.55 7.99 1.92
N GLN A 25 8.76 7.87 0.85
CA GLN A 25 7.49 8.57 0.73
C GLN A 25 6.50 8.13 1.81
N VAL A 26 6.39 6.83 2.10
CA VAL A 26 5.54 6.32 3.18
C VAL A 26 5.95 6.88 4.54
N LYS A 27 7.25 6.91 4.84
CA LYS A 27 7.78 7.48 6.09
C LYS A 27 7.51 8.98 6.19
N LEU A 28 7.75 9.75 5.13
CA LEU A 28 7.47 11.18 5.08
C LEU A 28 5.97 11.47 5.23
N LEU A 29 5.11 10.69 4.57
CA LEU A 29 3.66 10.83 4.69
C LEU A 29 3.18 10.53 6.11
N LYS A 30 3.72 9.47 6.76
CA LYS A 30 3.43 9.19 8.18
C LYS A 30 3.77 10.39 9.05
N ASN A 31 5.00 10.93 8.91
CA ASN A 31 5.44 12.07 9.70
C ASN A 31 4.55 13.31 9.47
N GLY A 32 4.21 13.61 8.23
CA GLY A 32 3.33 14.72 7.88
C GLY A 32 1.92 14.58 8.46
N LEU A 33 1.34 13.37 8.45
CA LEU A 33 0.03 13.09 9.04
C LEU A 33 0.06 13.19 10.57
N VAL A 34 1.08 12.61 11.20
CA VAL A 34 1.27 12.69 12.68
C VAL A 34 1.44 14.14 13.13
N ASN A 35 2.23 14.95 12.42
CA ASN A 35 2.40 16.38 12.72
C ASN A 35 1.09 17.17 12.58
N LYS A 36 0.13 16.68 11.78
CA LYS A 36 -1.23 17.24 11.70
C LYS A 36 -2.20 16.66 12.73
N GLY A 37 -1.71 15.90 13.70
CA GLY A 37 -2.52 15.27 14.75
C GLY A 37 -3.34 14.07 14.28
N ILE A 38 -3.03 13.47 13.12
CA ILE A 38 -3.72 12.28 12.61
C ILE A 38 -3.01 11.03 13.12
N ASN A 39 -3.77 10.14 13.76
CA ASN A 39 -3.21 8.87 14.25
C ASN A 39 -2.86 7.95 13.07
N THR A 40 -1.56 7.74 12.81
CA THR A 40 -1.07 7.07 11.62
C THR A 40 -0.11 5.94 11.99
N LYS A 41 -0.34 4.76 11.40
CA LYS A 41 0.51 3.57 11.53
C LYS A 41 0.90 3.02 10.16
N ILE A 42 2.00 2.28 10.10
CA ILE A 42 2.47 1.61 8.88
C ILE A 42 2.32 0.10 9.04
N LEU A 43 1.82 -0.56 7.99
CA LEU A 43 1.79 -2.00 7.78
C LEU A 43 2.76 -2.35 6.67
N GLY A 44 3.76 -3.16 6.94
CA GLY A 44 4.77 -3.58 5.96
C GLY A 44 5.85 -4.44 6.58
N PRO A 45 6.76 -5.01 5.76
CA PRO A 45 7.93 -5.71 6.30
C PRO A 45 8.81 -4.73 7.08
N SER A 46 9.38 -5.18 8.19
CA SER A 46 10.25 -4.38 9.09
C SER A 46 9.58 -3.09 9.62
N SER A 47 8.24 -3.09 9.73
CA SER A 47 7.51 -1.95 10.30
C SER A 47 7.50 -1.99 11.82
N TYR A 48 7.76 -0.85 12.46
CA TYR A 48 7.63 -0.72 13.93
C TYR A 48 6.19 -0.82 14.44
N ASP A 49 5.17 -0.53 13.58
CA ASP A 49 3.78 -0.55 14.00
C ASP A 49 3.14 -1.92 13.77
N TYR A 50 3.19 -2.42 12.52
CA TYR A 50 2.67 -3.71 12.11
C TYR A 50 3.65 -4.39 11.16
N ASP A 51 4.54 -5.22 11.71
CA ASP A 51 5.49 -6.00 10.92
C ASP A 51 4.85 -7.29 10.39
N ILE A 52 4.80 -7.42 9.08
CA ILE A 52 4.22 -8.60 8.40
C ILE A 52 5.20 -9.76 8.23
N GLY A 53 6.44 -9.61 8.70
CA GLY A 53 7.48 -10.62 8.66
C GLY A 53 8.55 -10.38 7.59
N LYS A 54 9.45 -11.36 7.44
CA LYS A 54 10.67 -11.26 6.62
C LYS A 54 10.39 -11.03 5.14
N SER A 55 11.23 -10.21 4.52
CA SER A 55 11.23 -9.94 3.09
C SER A 55 12.35 -10.70 2.35
N VAL A 56 12.15 -10.95 1.06
CA VAL A 56 13.13 -11.54 0.14
C VAL A 56 13.41 -10.53 -0.97
N LYS A 57 14.67 -10.30 -1.28
CA LYS A 57 15.09 -9.40 -2.37
C LYS A 57 14.76 -10.03 -3.73
N ILE A 58 14.03 -9.30 -4.56
CA ILE A 58 13.71 -9.70 -5.93
C ILE A 58 14.19 -8.62 -6.87
N PRO A 59 14.97 -8.97 -7.90
CA PRO A 59 15.30 -8.03 -8.95
C PRO A 59 14.04 -7.74 -9.79
N PHE A 60 13.58 -6.52 -9.76
CA PHE A 60 12.44 -6.10 -10.57
C PHE A 60 12.71 -4.71 -11.15
N ASN A 61 12.64 -4.59 -12.48
CA ASN A 61 12.79 -3.34 -13.22
C ASN A 61 14.08 -2.53 -12.85
N GLY A 62 15.23 -3.24 -12.76
CA GLY A 62 16.53 -2.63 -12.43
C GLY A 62 16.74 -2.29 -10.95
N SER A 63 15.79 -2.61 -10.08
CA SER A 63 15.84 -2.39 -8.64
C SER A 63 15.74 -3.73 -7.88
N GLN A 64 16.44 -3.84 -6.76
CA GLN A 64 16.30 -4.97 -5.83
C GLN A 64 15.24 -4.60 -4.78
N ASN A 65 14.00 -5.02 -5.00
CA ASN A 65 12.91 -4.73 -4.10
C ASN A 65 12.70 -5.87 -3.09
N PRO A 66 12.93 -5.65 -1.80
CA PRO A 66 12.64 -6.64 -0.76
C PRO A 66 11.14 -6.72 -0.50
N ILE A 67 10.54 -7.86 -0.81
CA ILE A 67 9.09 -8.11 -0.72
C ILE A 67 8.83 -9.30 0.18
N ASN A 68 7.74 -9.27 0.95
CA ASN A 68 7.27 -10.43 1.71
C ASN A 68 6.20 -11.20 0.92
N PHE A 69 6.49 -12.47 0.59
CA PHE A 69 5.56 -13.36 -0.11
C PHE A 69 4.51 -14.00 0.79
N PHE A 70 4.83 -14.17 2.07
CA PHE A 70 3.99 -14.85 3.05
C PHE A 70 3.68 -13.95 4.25
N PRO A 71 3.00 -12.80 4.02
CA PRO A 71 2.71 -11.87 5.10
C PRO A 71 1.76 -12.48 6.12
N SER A 72 1.97 -12.16 7.39
CA SER A 72 1.14 -12.62 8.50
C SER A 72 -0.31 -12.15 8.36
N LYS A 73 -1.22 -13.08 8.08
CA LYS A 73 -2.66 -12.82 7.97
C LYS A 73 -3.25 -12.24 9.25
N LYS A 74 -2.76 -12.70 10.41
CA LYS A 74 -3.19 -12.19 11.72
C LYS A 74 -2.88 -10.71 11.86
N ILE A 75 -1.63 -10.30 11.57
CA ILE A 75 -1.19 -8.90 11.68
C ILE A 75 -1.94 -8.01 10.67
N ILE A 76 -2.15 -8.48 9.43
CA ILE A 76 -2.94 -7.75 8.43
C ILE A 76 -4.36 -7.48 8.95
N ASN A 77 -5.04 -8.49 9.49
CA ASN A 77 -6.40 -8.33 9.99
C ASN A 77 -6.46 -7.38 11.19
N GLU A 78 -5.49 -7.46 12.10
CA GLU A 78 -5.37 -6.55 13.24
C GLU A 78 -5.20 -5.10 12.79
N ALA A 79 -4.26 -4.84 11.87
CA ALA A 79 -4.01 -3.52 11.32
C ALA A 79 -5.25 -2.95 10.60
N ILE A 80 -5.92 -3.77 9.77
CA ILE A 80 -7.16 -3.38 9.10
C ILE A 80 -8.25 -3.03 10.12
N SER A 81 -8.40 -3.83 11.18
CA SER A 81 -9.42 -3.58 12.21
C SER A 81 -9.20 -2.25 12.93
N TRP A 82 -7.94 -1.91 13.21
CA TRP A 82 -7.56 -0.66 13.86
C TRP A 82 -7.87 0.59 13.02
N ALA A 83 -7.68 0.54 11.69
CA ALA A 83 -7.76 1.70 10.80
C ALA A 83 -9.20 2.16 10.51
N ASP A 84 -9.40 3.44 10.24
CA ASP A 84 -10.61 4.02 9.62
C ASP A 84 -10.43 4.18 8.09
N VAL A 85 -9.22 4.51 7.67
CA VAL A 85 -8.80 4.68 6.26
C VAL A 85 -7.53 3.88 6.03
N ILE A 86 -7.44 3.22 4.87
CA ILE A 86 -6.26 2.45 4.45
C ILE A 86 -5.67 3.10 3.21
N HIS A 87 -4.39 3.42 3.24
CA HIS A 87 -3.67 3.99 2.11
C HIS A 87 -2.58 3.03 1.64
N VAL A 88 -2.78 2.44 0.48
CA VAL A 88 -1.89 1.41 -0.09
C VAL A 88 -0.97 2.03 -1.12
N HIS A 89 0.32 1.85 -0.94
CA HIS A 89 1.35 2.20 -1.92
C HIS A 89 1.67 0.98 -2.77
N GLU A 90 1.80 1.16 -4.09
CA GLU A 90 2.02 0.07 -5.06
C GLU A 90 1.00 -1.07 -4.91
N PRO A 91 -0.29 -0.85 -5.16
CA PRO A 91 -1.34 -1.83 -4.90
C PRO A 91 -1.21 -3.11 -5.72
N PHE A 92 -0.45 -3.07 -6.81
CA PHE A 92 -0.26 -4.20 -7.72
C PHE A 92 0.89 -5.11 -7.34
N MET A 93 1.64 -4.78 -6.30
CA MET A 93 2.64 -5.71 -5.81
C MET A 93 1.95 -7.00 -5.37
N PRO A 94 2.37 -8.16 -5.91
CA PRO A 94 1.73 -9.42 -5.67
C PRO A 94 1.65 -9.74 -4.18
N PHE A 95 0.60 -10.44 -3.79
CA PHE A 95 0.35 -10.99 -2.46
C PHE A 95 -0.13 -10.03 -1.36
N PHE A 96 -0.07 -8.71 -1.51
CA PHE A 96 -0.42 -7.79 -0.44
C PHE A 96 -1.83 -7.21 -0.56
N PHE A 97 -2.10 -6.46 -1.63
CA PHE A 97 -3.39 -5.78 -1.84
C PHE A 97 -4.58 -6.75 -1.87
N TRP A 98 -4.40 -7.93 -2.47
CA TRP A 98 -5.40 -8.99 -2.58
C TRP A 98 -5.83 -9.56 -1.22
N ARG A 99 -4.96 -9.44 -0.22
CA ARG A 99 -5.22 -9.91 1.15
C ARG A 99 -5.93 -8.88 2.02
N LEU A 100 -6.11 -7.66 1.53
CA LEU A 100 -6.84 -6.61 2.23
C LEU A 100 -8.35 -6.81 2.07
N HIS A 101 -8.92 -7.76 2.80
CA HIS A 101 -10.37 -7.99 2.80
C HIS A 101 -11.06 -6.99 3.73
N THR A 102 -11.61 -5.90 3.17
CA THR A 102 -12.26 -4.85 3.94
C THR A 102 -13.29 -4.09 3.11
N LYS A 103 -14.31 -3.54 3.80
CA LYS A 103 -15.29 -2.58 3.24
C LYS A 103 -14.91 -1.13 3.53
N LYS A 104 -13.78 -0.89 4.21
CA LYS A 104 -13.30 0.45 4.54
C LYS A 104 -12.84 1.18 3.27
N LYS A 105 -12.73 2.52 3.36
CA LYS A 105 -12.18 3.34 2.27
C LYS A 105 -10.70 3.00 2.06
N ILE A 106 -10.32 2.74 0.82
CA ILE A 106 -8.93 2.48 0.43
C ILE A 106 -8.49 3.56 -0.54
N ILE A 107 -7.38 4.22 -0.21
CA ILE A 107 -6.64 5.09 -1.12
C ILE A 107 -5.51 4.25 -1.69
N VAL A 108 -5.24 4.34 -2.98
CA VAL A 108 -4.10 3.68 -3.62
C VAL A 108 -3.20 4.71 -4.29
N THR A 109 -1.89 4.56 -4.14
CA THR A 109 -0.90 5.40 -4.82
C THR A 109 0.01 4.54 -5.68
N HIS A 110 0.07 4.90 -6.97
CA HIS A 110 0.94 4.26 -7.95
C HIS A 110 2.25 5.04 -8.07
N HIS A 111 3.39 4.35 -7.96
CA HIS A 111 4.72 4.94 -8.03
C HIS A 111 5.50 4.54 -9.29
N ALA A 112 5.26 3.32 -9.80
CA ALA A 112 5.99 2.79 -10.93
C ALA A 112 5.19 2.82 -12.24
N ASN A 113 5.88 3.04 -13.36
CA ASN A 113 5.35 2.72 -14.67
C ASN A 113 5.58 1.23 -14.94
N ILE A 114 4.53 0.51 -15.32
CA ILE A 114 4.59 -0.92 -15.63
C ILE A 114 4.27 -1.17 -17.10
N GLY A 115 4.93 -2.19 -17.67
CA GLY A 115 4.74 -2.56 -19.08
C GLY A 115 3.30 -2.99 -19.41
N ASN A 116 2.91 -2.88 -20.68
CA ASN A 116 1.54 -3.10 -21.14
C ASN A 116 1.01 -4.52 -20.85
N PHE A 117 1.87 -5.54 -20.86
CA PHE A 117 1.49 -6.91 -20.51
C PHE A 117 1.03 -7.02 -19.06
N ILE A 118 1.79 -6.43 -18.13
CA ILE A 118 1.42 -6.40 -16.70
C ILE A 118 0.14 -5.59 -16.51
N LYS A 119 -0.05 -4.48 -17.22
CA LYS A 119 -1.30 -3.69 -17.22
C LYS A 119 -2.51 -4.56 -17.61
N ALA A 120 -2.39 -5.40 -18.63
CA ALA A 120 -3.46 -6.31 -19.06
C ALA A 120 -3.81 -7.35 -17.98
N CYS A 121 -2.79 -7.98 -17.38
CA CYS A 121 -3.00 -8.90 -16.26
C CYS A 121 -3.69 -8.23 -15.08
N LEU A 122 -3.30 -6.98 -14.76
CA LEU A 122 -3.88 -6.23 -13.66
C LEU A 122 -5.34 -5.83 -13.91
N LYS A 123 -5.73 -5.54 -15.16
CA LYS A 123 -7.15 -5.32 -15.52
C LYS A 123 -8.01 -6.52 -15.17
N ILE A 124 -7.53 -7.74 -15.48
CA ILE A 124 -8.26 -8.98 -15.14
C ILE A 124 -8.36 -9.12 -13.62
N LEU A 125 -7.26 -8.92 -12.92
CA LEU A 125 -7.23 -9.00 -11.47
C LEU A 125 -8.09 -7.93 -10.80
N TYR A 126 -8.21 -6.73 -11.39
CA TYR A 126 -9.07 -5.66 -10.90
C TYR A 126 -10.56 -6.07 -10.84
N LEU A 127 -11.02 -6.92 -11.75
CA LEU A 127 -12.39 -7.42 -11.71
C LEU A 127 -12.74 -8.09 -10.37
N PHE A 128 -11.77 -8.73 -9.72
CA PHE A 128 -11.93 -9.36 -8.41
C PHE A 128 -11.93 -8.36 -7.23
N THR A 129 -11.52 -7.10 -7.47
CA THR A 129 -11.51 -6.04 -6.44
C THR A 129 -12.63 -5.03 -6.61
N ARG A 130 -13.51 -5.22 -7.60
CA ARG A 130 -14.55 -4.26 -8.03
C ARG A 130 -15.50 -3.77 -6.93
N ASN A 131 -15.64 -4.53 -5.85
CA ASN A 131 -16.52 -4.18 -4.73
C ASN A 131 -15.83 -3.31 -3.64
N LYS A 132 -14.56 -2.91 -3.84
CA LYS A 132 -13.84 -2.08 -2.89
C LYS A 132 -14.06 -0.59 -3.21
N LYS A 133 -14.28 0.25 -2.19
CA LYS A 133 -14.31 1.70 -2.34
C LYS A 133 -12.89 2.23 -2.50
N LEU A 134 -12.39 2.30 -3.74
CA LEU A 134 -11.02 2.71 -4.08
C LEU A 134 -10.98 4.17 -4.53
N TYR A 135 -9.99 4.90 -4.04
CA TYR A 135 -9.61 6.23 -4.51
C TYR A 135 -8.17 6.14 -5.01
N SER A 136 -7.96 6.40 -6.30
CA SER A 136 -6.65 6.25 -6.93
C SER A 136 -5.91 7.57 -7.03
N THR A 137 -4.61 7.55 -6.77
CA THR A 137 -3.67 8.66 -6.93
C THR A 137 -2.40 8.17 -7.63
N ALA A 138 -1.62 9.08 -8.19
CA ALA A 138 -0.36 8.76 -8.84
C ALA A 138 0.69 9.81 -8.48
N VAL A 139 1.96 9.42 -8.45
CA VAL A 139 3.09 10.31 -8.14
C VAL A 139 3.65 11.00 -9.38
N SER A 140 3.31 10.54 -10.58
CA SER A 140 3.75 11.11 -11.86
C SER A 140 2.69 10.92 -12.94
N SER A 141 2.85 11.62 -14.08
CA SER A 141 2.00 11.45 -15.28
C SER A 141 2.06 10.04 -15.84
N GLU A 142 3.22 9.40 -15.81
CA GLU A 142 3.42 8.01 -16.27
C GLU A 142 2.68 7.03 -15.34
N ALA A 143 2.75 7.25 -14.03
CA ALA A 143 2.02 6.44 -13.06
C ALA A 143 0.50 6.68 -13.10
N LEU A 144 0.05 7.86 -13.59
CA LEU A 144 -1.37 8.18 -13.75
C LEU A 144 -2.08 7.23 -14.71
N ASN A 145 -1.39 6.77 -15.77
CA ASN A 145 -1.93 5.80 -16.72
C ASN A 145 -2.33 4.47 -16.06
N LEU A 146 -1.74 4.13 -14.91
CA LEU A 146 -2.14 2.99 -14.09
C LEU A 146 -3.38 3.30 -13.25
N SER A 147 -3.47 4.51 -12.76
CA SER A 147 -4.61 4.97 -11.97
C SER A 147 -5.91 4.95 -12.78
N LEU A 148 -5.85 5.25 -14.09
CA LEU A 148 -6.99 5.24 -15.00
C LEU A 148 -7.56 3.83 -15.27
N ILE A 149 -6.84 2.76 -14.95
CA ILE A 149 -7.35 1.39 -15.03
C ILE A 149 -8.47 1.16 -13.99
N HIS A 150 -8.52 1.97 -12.93
CA HIS A 150 -9.48 1.85 -11.83
C HIS A 150 -10.74 2.71 -12.01
N ILE A 151 -10.77 3.58 -13.00
CA ILE A 151 -11.93 4.39 -13.36
C ILE A 151 -12.69 3.70 -14.48
#